data_e49969205674b64b93a223f2e0751490
#
_entry.id   e49969205674b64b93a223f2e0751490
#
_cell.length_a   1.000
_cell.length_b   1.000
_cell.length_c   1.000
_cell.angle_alpha   90.00
_cell.angle_beta   90.00
_cell.angle_gamma   90.00
#
_symmetry.space_group_name_H-M   'P 1'
#
loop_
_entity.id
_entity.type
_entity.pdbx_description
1 polymer ?
#
loop_
_entity_poly.entity_id
_entity_poly.type
_entity_poly.pdbx_seq_one_letter_code
_entity_poly.pdbx_strand_id
1 'polypeptide(L)'
;VDSTGLVYVCDRENNRIQIFTPEGQYVSHWKGVHRPNQIVLGNDGAAFVSELGHRQGTRVTPNLVSPNSGVKILTKTGQWLGGWGQSTREHGDIMAAHALGIDSEGSLYVGETLEGARMQKFIRV
;
A
#
# COMPACT_ATOMS: atom_id res chain seq x y z
N VAL A 1 -2.23 6.05 -12.08
CA VAL A 1 -1.70 6.14 -13.47
C VAL A 1 -0.29 6.69 -13.36
N ASP A 2 0.66 6.13 -14.12
CA ASP A 2 2.00 6.66 -14.19
C ASP A 2 2.19 7.66 -15.35
N SER A 3 3.40 8.22 -15.47
CA SER A 3 3.73 9.21 -16.51
C SER A 3 3.70 8.66 -17.94
N THR A 4 3.65 7.34 -18.12
CA THR A 4 3.53 6.67 -19.43
C THR A 4 2.09 6.34 -19.78
N GLY A 5 1.15 6.57 -18.85
CA GLY A 5 -0.28 6.28 -19.01
C GLY A 5 -0.69 4.90 -18.51
N LEU A 6 0.21 4.07 -18.02
CA LEU A 6 -0.15 2.77 -17.44
C LEU A 6 -1.02 2.94 -16.19
N VAL A 7 -2.06 2.15 -16.10
CA VAL A 7 -3.05 2.15 -15.02
C VAL A 7 -2.75 1.02 -14.04
N TYR A 8 -2.58 1.36 -12.77
CA TYR A 8 -2.30 0.41 -11.69
C TYR A 8 -3.56 0.22 -10.84
N VAL A 9 -4.03 -1.00 -10.75
CA VAL A 9 -5.26 -1.37 -10.03
C VAL A 9 -4.92 -2.23 -8.82
N CYS A 10 -5.25 -1.75 -7.63
CA CYS A 10 -5.16 -2.54 -6.40
C CYS A 10 -6.30 -3.57 -6.37
N ASP A 11 -6.00 -4.78 -6.80
CA ASP A 11 -6.93 -5.92 -6.76
C ASP A 11 -6.85 -6.57 -5.36
N ARG A 12 -7.49 -5.87 -4.42
CA ARG A 12 -7.32 -6.04 -2.98
C ARG A 12 -7.55 -7.47 -2.51
N GLU A 13 -8.70 -8.03 -2.81
CA GLU A 13 -9.08 -9.35 -2.31
C GLU A 13 -8.29 -10.50 -2.98
N ASN A 14 -7.62 -10.21 -4.12
CA ASN A 14 -6.73 -11.14 -4.80
C ASN A 14 -5.24 -10.93 -4.48
N ASN A 15 -4.92 -10.03 -3.54
CA ASN A 15 -3.55 -9.79 -3.07
C ASN A 15 -2.55 -9.49 -4.20
N ARG A 16 -2.94 -8.59 -5.10
CA ARG A 16 -2.10 -8.20 -6.25
C ARG A 16 -2.39 -6.78 -6.70
N ILE A 17 -1.45 -6.24 -7.49
CA ILE A 17 -1.66 -5.02 -8.28
C ILE A 17 -1.66 -5.42 -9.74
N GLN A 18 -2.71 -5.12 -10.47
CA GLN A 18 -2.80 -5.35 -11.91
C GLN A 18 -2.43 -4.08 -12.66
N ILE A 19 -1.78 -4.24 -13.80
CA ILE A 19 -1.32 -3.14 -14.65
C ILE A 19 -1.98 -3.28 -16.02
N PHE A 20 -2.57 -2.19 -16.49
CA PHE A 20 -3.28 -2.11 -17.75
C PHE A 20 -2.77 -0.94 -18.59
N THR A 21 -2.98 -1.01 -19.91
CA THR A 21 -2.83 0.15 -20.77
C THR A 21 -3.98 1.14 -20.55
N PRO A 22 -3.86 2.40 -21.04
CA PRO A 22 -4.98 3.35 -20.98
C PRO A 22 -6.26 2.84 -21.65
N GLU A 23 -6.16 1.95 -22.63
CA GLU A 23 -7.28 1.33 -23.35
C GLU A 23 -7.87 0.13 -22.59
N GLY A 24 -7.32 -0.21 -21.42
CA GLY A 24 -7.80 -1.30 -20.58
C GLY A 24 -7.25 -2.68 -20.93
N GLN A 25 -6.22 -2.77 -21.76
CA GLN A 25 -5.57 -4.05 -22.04
C GLN A 25 -4.65 -4.46 -20.89
N TYR A 26 -4.75 -5.72 -20.47
CA TYR A 26 -3.89 -6.27 -19.41
C TYR A 26 -2.43 -6.33 -19.89
N VAL A 27 -1.54 -5.81 -19.04
CA VAL A 27 -0.08 -5.82 -19.28
C VAL A 27 0.60 -6.85 -18.40
N SER A 28 0.43 -6.72 -17.08
CA SER A 28 1.09 -7.59 -16.09
C SER A 28 0.43 -7.45 -14.72
N HIS A 29 0.97 -8.15 -13.73
CA HIS A 29 0.59 -7.92 -12.33
C HIS A 29 1.76 -8.11 -11.38
N TRP A 30 1.72 -7.43 -10.24
CA TRP A 30 2.64 -7.60 -9.13
C TRP A 30 1.99 -8.44 -8.04
N LYS A 31 2.75 -9.38 -7.51
CA LYS A 31 2.41 -10.22 -6.36
C LYS A 31 3.20 -9.78 -5.12
N GLY A 32 2.95 -10.44 -3.99
CA GLY A 32 3.67 -10.17 -2.75
C GLY A 32 3.17 -8.94 -2.01
N VAL A 33 1.98 -8.48 -2.32
CA VAL A 33 1.23 -7.46 -1.58
C VAL A 33 0.05 -8.11 -0.85
N HIS A 34 -0.32 -7.56 0.33
CA HIS A 34 -1.39 -8.11 1.17
C HIS A 34 -2.56 -7.13 1.27
N ARG A 35 -3.64 -7.44 0.54
CA ARG A 35 -4.84 -6.61 0.45
C ARG A 35 -4.51 -5.13 0.19
N PRO A 36 -3.87 -4.83 -0.97
CA PRO A 36 -3.50 -3.46 -1.30
C PRO A 36 -4.75 -2.59 -1.49
N ASN A 37 -4.76 -1.39 -0.90
CA ASN A 37 -5.84 -0.43 -1.04
C ASN A 37 -5.51 0.68 -2.03
N GLN A 38 -4.31 1.23 -1.92
CA GLN A 38 -3.87 2.33 -2.78
C GLN A 38 -2.40 2.19 -3.13
N ILE A 39 -2.06 2.67 -4.32
CA ILE A 39 -0.70 2.83 -4.81
C ILE A 39 -0.46 4.29 -5.18
N VAL A 40 0.67 4.85 -4.75
CA VAL A 40 1.18 6.13 -5.21
C VAL A 40 2.58 5.94 -5.77
N LEU A 41 2.91 6.68 -6.82
CA LEU A 41 4.20 6.60 -7.50
C LEU A 41 5.02 7.84 -7.14
N GLY A 42 6.19 7.62 -6.58
CA GLY A 42 7.15 8.67 -6.30
C GLY A 42 7.88 9.14 -7.56
N ASN A 43 8.38 10.36 -7.54
CA ASN A 43 9.14 10.95 -8.65
C ASN A 43 10.45 10.21 -8.93
N ASP A 44 10.98 9.47 -7.95
CA ASP A 44 12.18 8.63 -8.05
C ASP A 44 11.92 7.24 -8.63
N GLY A 45 10.65 6.96 -8.95
CA GLY A 45 10.23 5.69 -9.51
C GLY A 45 9.92 4.60 -8.50
N ALA A 46 9.94 4.91 -7.21
CA ALA A 46 9.42 4.00 -6.19
C ALA A 46 7.88 4.00 -6.21
N ALA A 47 7.29 2.85 -5.97
CA ALA A 47 5.87 2.68 -5.76
C ALA A 47 5.59 2.41 -4.28
N PHE A 48 4.73 3.21 -3.67
CA PHE A 48 4.29 3.04 -2.29
C PHE A 48 2.89 2.44 -2.31
N VAL A 49 2.70 1.33 -1.61
CA VAL A 49 1.44 0.58 -1.56
C VAL A 49 0.95 0.50 -0.14
N SER A 50 -0.27 0.98 0.12
CA SER A 50 -0.93 0.75 1.41
C SER A 50 -1.49 -0.66 1.45
N GLU A 51 -1.17 -1.39 2.50
CA GLU A 51 -1.65 -2.75 2.74
C GLU A 51 -2.57 -2.77 3.96
N LEU A 52 -3.80 -3.24 3.76
CA LEU A 52 -4.76 -3.38 4.86
C LEU A 52 -4.41 -4.57 5.77
N GLY A 53 -3.64 -5.52 5.24
CA GLY A 53 -3.31 -6.76 5.93
C GLY A 53 -4.43 -7.81 5.88
N HIS A 54 -4.38 -8.79 6.77
CA HIS A 54 -5.34 -9.88 6.79
C HIS A 54 -6.77 -9.41 7.12
N ARG A 55 -7.75 -10.11 6.57
CA ARG A 55 -9.17 -9.83 6.82
C ARG A 55 -9.52 -10.16 8.27
N GLN A 56 -10.03 -9.17 9.01
CA GLN A 56 -10.68 -9.44 10.30
C GLN A 56 -11.88 -10.38 10.09
N GLY A 57 -12.02 -11.41 10.93
CA GLY A 57 -13.17 -12.31 10.94
C GLY A 57 -13.03 -13.61 10.14
N THR A 58 -11.92 -13.87 9.49
CA THR A 58 -11.57 -15.24 9.12
C THR A 58 -11.02 -15.94 10.37
N ARG A 59 -11.44 -17.19 10.61
CA ARG A 59 -11.17 -17.99 11.82
C ARG A 59 -9.70 -18.22 12.22
N VAL A 60 -8.81 -17.38 11.77
CA VAL A 60 -7.38 -17.41 12.07
C VAL A 60 -7.13 -16.37 13.15
N THR A 61 -7.32 -16.79 14.39
CA THR A 61 -7.01 -16.12 15.66
C THR A 61 -7.77 -14.83 15.99
N PRO A 62 -8.61 -14.84 17.05
CA PRO A 62 -9.45 -13.71 17.46
C PRO A 62 -8.70 -12.49 18.02
N ASN A 63 -7.38 -12.52 18.15
CA ASN A 63 -6.56 -11.49 18.79
C ASN A 63 -5.40 -11.00 17.93
N LEU A 64 -5.35 -11.31 16.65
CA LEU A 64 -4.32 -10.76 15.77
C LEU A 64 -4.83 -9.48 15.13
N VAL A 65 -4.33 -8.37 15.62
CA VAL A 65 -4.12 -7.14 14.86
C VAL A 65 -3.63 -7.57 13.49
N SER A 66 -4.25 -7.08 12.43
CA SER A 66 -4.02 -7.51 11.05
C SER A 66 -2.52 -7.63 10.73
N PRO A 67 -1.89 -8.81 10.81
CA PRO A 67 -0.48 -8.91 10.49
C PRO A 67 -0.30 -8.51 9.02
N ASN A 68 0.74 -7.72 8.76
CA ASN A 68 1.09 -7.13 7.46
C ASN A 68 0.28 -5.90 7.02
N SER A 69 -0.45 -5.22 7.91
CA SER A 69 -0.89 -3.86 7.62
C SER A 69 0.31 -2.91 7.62
N GLY A 70 0.39 -2.02 6.64
CA GLY A 70 1.49 -1.08 6.56
C GLY A 70 1.64 -0.44 5.19
N VAL A 71 2.84 0.03 4.93
CA VAL A 71 3.26 0.53 3.60
C VAL A 71 4.37 -0.35 3.07
N LYS A 72 4.20 -0.81 1.84
CA LYS A 72 5.21 -1.52 1.08
C LYS A 72 5.82 -0.60 0.02
N ILE A 73 7.14 -0.68 -0.14
CA ILE A 73 7.88 0.06 -1.15
C ILE A 73 8.36 -0.93 -2.21
N LEU A 74 8.00 -0.66 -3.45
CA LEU A 74 8.34 -1.50 -4.60
C LEU A 74 9.04 -0.68 -5.68
N THR A 75 9.82 -1.33 -6.53
CA THR A 75 10.30 -0.74 -7.78
C THR A 75 9.16 -0.57 -8.78
N LYS A 76 9.39 0.14 -9.90
CA LYS A 76 8.46 0.21 -11.04
C LYS A 76 8.14 -1.15 -11.68
N THR A 77 8.91 -2.17 -11.38
CA THR A 77 8.70 -3.54 -11.86
C THR A 77 8.08 -4.46 -10.81
N GLY A 78 7.68 -3.89 -9.65
CA GLY A 78 7.03 -4.61 -8.57
C GLY A 78 7.98 -5.41 -7.66
N GLN A 79 9.29 -5.18 -7.73
CA GLN A 79 10.25 -5.81 -6.83
C GLN A 79 10.25 -5.11 -5.47
N TRP A 80 10.32 -5.86 -4.39
CA TRP A 80 10.34 -5.34 -3.04
C TRP A 80 11.63 -4.57 -2.73
N LEU A 81 11.49 -3.37 -2.21
CA LEU A 81 12.59 -2.51 -1.75
C LEU A 81 12.61 -2.38 -0.23
N GLY A 82 11.45 -2.39 0.41
CA GLY A 82 11.30 -2.19 1.83
C GLY A 82 9.85 -1.95 2.22
N GLY A 83 9.64 -1.58 3.46
CA GLY A 83 8.32 -1.24 3.98
C GLY A 83 8.34 -1.20 5.50
N TRP A 84 7.24 -0.72 6.07
CA TRP A 84 7.05 -0.69 7.52
C TRP A 84 5.57 -0.80 7.87
N GLY A 85 5.31 -1.07 9.12
CA GLY A 85 4.01 -1.27 9.73
C GLY A 85 3.96 -2.64 10.42
N GLN A 86 3.62 -2.62 11.72
CA GLN A 86 3.50 -3.82 12.56
C GLN A 86 2.09 -3.97 13.11
N SER A 87 1.17 -3.15 12.59
CA SER A 87 -0.24 -3.17 12.96
C SER A 87 -0.49 -2.80 14.42
N THR A 88 0.27 -1.86 14.96
CA THR A 88 0.06 -1.30 16.31
C THR A 88 -0.40 0.15 16.24
N ARG A 89 -0.79 0.72 17.40
CA ARG A 89 -1.17 2.13 17.54
C ARG A 89 -0.01 3.04 17.92
N GLU A 90 1.19 2.51 18.05
CA GLU A 90 2.37 3.30 18.35
C GLU A 90 2.65 4.35 17.26
N HIS A 91 3.26 5.46 17.64
CA HIS A 91 3.68 6.47 16.68
C HIS A 91 4.73 5.91 15.72
N GLY A 92 4.54 6.15 14.43
CA GLY A 92 5.42 5.62 13.38
C GLY A 92 5.09 4.20 12.94
N ASP A 93 4.22 3.49 13.66
CA ASP A 93 3.64 2.23 13.19
C ASP A 93 2.32 2.47 12.47
N ILE A 94 1.84 1.50 11.73
CA ILE A 94 0.65 1.63 10.87
C ILE A 94 -0.33 0.51 11.18
N MET A 95 -1.57 0.91 11.47
CA MET A 95 -2.69 -0.01 11.66
C MET A 95 -3.74 0.23 10.60
N ALA A 96 -4.06 -0.78 9.79
CA ALA A 96 -5.07 -0.70 8.75
C ALA A 96 -4.84 0.46 7.74
N ALA A 97 -3.65 0.51 7.12
CA ALA A 97 -3.33 1.47 6.06
C ALA A 97 -4.36 1.41 4.93
N HIS A 98 -4.95 2.55 4.58
CA HIS A 98 -6.01 2.61 3.58
C HIS A 98 -5.73 3.62 2.48
N ALA A 99 -5.33 4.82 2.83
CA ALA A 99 -5.07 5.90 1.88
C ALA A 99 -3.59 6.33 1.93
N LEU A 100 -3.06 6.71 0.77
CA LEU A 100 -1.72 7.26 0.62
C LEU A 100 -1.76 8.58 -0.15
N GLY A 101 -0.88 9.51 0.24
CA GLY A 101 -0.54 10.69 -0.54
C GLY A 101 0.95 10.94 -0.46
N ILE A 102 1.52 11.54 -1.49
CA ILE A 102 2.91 11.98 -1.51
C ILE A 102 2.96 13.46 -1.89
N ASP A 103 3.74 14.25 -1.16
CA ASP A 103 3.93 15.65 -1.49
C ASP A 103 5.11 15.87 -2.45
N SER A 104 5.30 17.11 -2.89
CA SER A 104 6.38 17.50 -3.81
C SER A 104 7.78 17.30 -3.22
N GLU A 105 7.90 17.23 -1.90
CA GLU A 105 9.15 16.97 -1.17
C GLU A 105 9.42 15.48 -0.99
N GLY A 106 8.46 14.61 -1.38
CA GLY A 106 8.56 13.17 -1.23
C GLY A 106 8.14 12.64 0.13
N SER A 107 7.53 13.46 0.99
CA SER A 107 6.95 13.01 2.25
C SER A 107 5.69 12.20 1.98
N LEU A 108 5.52 11.11 2.69
CA LEU A 108 4.37 10.21 2.54
C LEU A 108 3.34 10.48 3.64
N TYR A 109 2.09 10.60 3.24
CA TYR A 109 0.94 10.69 4.13
C TYR A 109 0.19 9.36 4.09
N VAL A 110 -0.05 8.78 5.27
CA VAL A 110 -0.76 7.51 5.41
C VAL A 110 -2.03 7.75 6.21
N GLY A 111 -3.16 7.51 5.57
CA GLY A 111 -4.48 7.49 6.22
C GLY A 111 -4.80 6.09 6.68
N GLU A 112 -5.09 5.95 7.97
CA GLU A 112 -5.47 4.69 8.59
C GLU A 112 -6.97 4.67 8.83
N THR A 113 -7.59 3.53 8.57
CA THR A 113 -9.02 3.29 8.79
C THR A 113 -9.25 2.35 9.98
N LEU A 114 -10.50 2.03 10.25
CA LEU A 114 -10.89 1.11 11.32
C LEU A 114 -10.33 1.58 12.67
N GLU A 115 -9.62 0.70 13.34
CA GLU A 115 -9.06 0.96 14.67
C GLU A 115 -7.87 1.94 14.68
N GLY A 116 -7.22 2.14 13.54
CA GLY A 116 -6.15 3.14 13.38
C GLY A 116 -6.71 4.56 13.48
N ALA A 117 -7.75 4.87 12.71
CA ALA A 117 -8.53 6.12 12.73
C ALA A 117 -7.68 7.38 12.86
N ARG A 118 -6.55 7.45 12.14
CA ARG A 118 -5.59 8.58 12.18
C ARG A 118 -4.95 8.81 10.82
N MET A 119 -4.23 9.93 10.71
CA MET A 119 -3.33 10.23 9.61
C MET A 119 -1.93 10.47 10.16
N GLN A 120 -0.93 9.93 9.49
CA GLN A 120 0.47 10.13 9.82
C GLN A 120 1.23 10.68 8.60
N LYS A 121 2.15 11.62 8.84
CA LYS A 121 3.12 12.10 7.86
C LYS A 121 4.49 11.48 8.15
N PHE A 122 5.08 10.86 7.15
CA PHE A 122 6.45 10.32 7.18
C PHE A 122 7.33 11.19 6.28
N ILE A 123 8.25 11.90 6.91
CA ILE A 123 9.17 12.82 6.22
C ILE A 123 10.31 11.99 5.62
N ARG A 124 10.59 12.21 4.34
CA ARG A 124 11.76 11.64 3.69
C ARG A 124 13.02 12.39 4.15
N VAL A 125 13.94 11.68 4.74
CA VAL A 125 15.27 12.18 5.12
C VAL A 125 16.32 11.78 4.11
#